data_c538feee3e36e160670f87b9f6a0683d
#
_entry.id   c538feee3e36e160670f87b9f6a0683d
#
_cell.length_a   1.000
_cell.length_b   1.000
_cell.length_c   1.000
_cell.angle_alpha   90.00
_cell.angle_beta   90.00
_cell.angle_gamma   90.00
#
_symmetry.space_group_name_H-M   'P 1'
#
loop_
_entity.id
_entity.type
_entity.pdbx_description
1 polymer ?
#
loop_
_entity_poly.entity_id
_entity_poly.type
_entity_poly.pdbx_seq_one_letter_code
_entity_poly.pdbx_strand_id
1 'polypeptide(L)'
;MKNYFLLKYLAVYLREYIFIFFTATILLFNLSTKSFSEENVFTINNVIVKGKIDLNFSRDKYINKAFSNSFEILMNKILLSRDFTKVNNIKLKQIKSLINSFQILEESYRKDEYKAKIKIFYSDAKVKKFLFILLLLKFVLICIFNFLS
;
A
#
# COMPACT_ATOMS: atom_id res chain seq x y z
N MET A 1 12.11 -68.05 16.95
CA MET A 1 12.81 -67.48 15.75
C MET A 1 11.90 -66.69 14.79
N LYS A 2 10.60 -66.93 14.71
CA LYS A 2 9.64 -66.18 13.83
C LYS A 2 9.44 -64.69 14.17
N ASN A 3 9.54 -64.29 15.40
CA ASN A 3 9.23 -62.90 15.82
C ASN A 3 10.40 -61.92 15.47
N TYR A 4 11.61 -62.36 15.32
CA TYR A 4 12.74 -61.50 14.94
C TYR A 4 12.67 -61.07 13.48
N PHE A 5 12.14 -61.89 12.61
CA PHE A 5 11.97 -61.56 11.21
C PHE A 5 10.88 -60.51 10.99
N LEU A 6 9.77 -60.62 11.70
CA LEU A 6 8.66 -59.67 11.67
C LEU A 6 9.08 -58.27 12.17
N LEU A 7 9.82 -58.22 13.28
CA LEU A 7 10.35 -56.97 13.83
C LEU A 7 11.32 -56.27 12.86
N LYS A 8 12.13 -57.00 12.13
CA LYS A 8 13.10 -56.47 11.19
C LYS A 8 12.37 -55.87 9.94
N TYR A 9 11.34 -56.54 9.43
CA TYR A 9 10.49 -56.02 8.37
C TYR A 9 9.74 -54.74 8.78
N LEU A 10 9.18 -54.75 9.98
CA LEU A 10 8.45 -53.62 10.54
C LEU A 10 9.37 -52.40 10.68
N ALA A 11 10.59 -52.60 11.16
CA ALA A 11 11.58 -51.51 11.29
C ALA A 11 12.01 -50.90 9.97
N VAL A 12 12.15 -51.70 8.91
CA VAL A 12 12.49 -51.24 7.57
C VAL A 12 11.31 -50.41 6.98
N TYR A 13 10.07 -50.89 7.09
CA TYR A 13 8.91 -50.14 6.62
C TYR A 13 8.72 -48.83 7.39
N LEU A 14 8.91 -48.85 8.71
CA LEU A 14 8.79 -47.61 9.51
C LEU A 14 9.83 -46.58 9.12
N ARG A 15 11.05 -47.00 8.79
CA ARG A 15 12.13 -46.11 8.34
C ARG A 15 11.79 -45.46 6.99
N GLU A 16 11.25 -46.22 6.03
CA GLU A 16 10.84 -45.70 4.71
C GLU A 16 9.68 -44.69 4.85
N TYR A 17 8.67 -44.98 5.68
CA TYR A 17 7.57 -44.04 5.95
C TYR A 17 8.04 -42.74 6.59
N ILE A 18 8.97 -42.82 7.56
CA ILE A 18 9.55 -41.62 8.21
C ILE A 18 10.32 -40.78 7.17
N PHE A 19 11.05 -41.43 6.28
CA PHE A 19 11.82 -40.74 5.24
C PHE A 19 10.90 -40.05 4.23
N ILE A 20 9.82 -40.70 3.78
CA ILE A 20 8.80 -40.12 2.89
C ILE A 20 8.08 -38.95 3.58
N PHE A 21 7.71 -39.10 4.84
CA PHE A 21 7.06 -38.03 5.60
C PHE A 21 7.98 -36.81 5.76
N PHE A 22 9.26 -37.03 6.03
CA PHE A 22 10.24 -35.93 6.18
C PHE A 22 10.50 -35.21 4.86
N THR A 23 10.63 -35.94 3.75
CA THR A 23 10.76 -35.34 2.42
C THR A 23 9.53 -34.59 1.97
N ALA A 24 8.34 -35.09 2.24
CA ALA A 24 7.06 -34.42 1.95
C ALA A 24 6.92 -33.12 2.78
N THR A 25 7.32 -33.15 4.03
CA THR A 25 7.30 -31.95 4.92
C THR A 25 8.27 -30.88 4.44
N ILE A 26 9.48 -31.26 4.01
CA ILE A 26 10.46 -30.32 3.43
C ILE A 26 9.95 -29.72 2.12
N LEU A 27 9.28 -30.49 1.27
CA LEU A 27 8.68 -29.99 0.03
C LEU A 27 7.55 -28.98 0.31
N LEU A 28 6.70 -29.25 1.29
CA LEU A 28 5.62 -28.34 1.71
C LEU A 28 6.18 -27.01 2.29
N PHE A 29 7.28 -27.05 3.02
CA PHE A 29 7.93 -25.84 3.54
C PHE A 29 8.49 -24.94 2.44
N ASN A 30 8.99 -25.51 1.33
CA ASN A 30 9.51 -24.75 0.20
C ASN A 30 8.43 -24.11 -0.67
N LEU A 31 7.16 -24.52 -0.57
CA LEU A 31 6.04 -23.93 -1.29
C LEU A 31 5.48 -22.66 -0.62
N SER A 32 5.88 -22.37 0.62
CA SER A 32 5.32 -21.29 1.44
C SER A 32 6.01 -19.93 1.26
N THR A 33 6.97 -19.75 0.37
CA THR A 33 7.73 -18.50 0.22
C THR A 33 7.35 -17.67 -1.02
N LYS A 34 6.13 -17.75 -1.50
CA LYS A 34 5.56 -16.58 -2.18
C LYS A 34 4.99 -15.66 -1.10
N SER A 35 5.86 -14.87 -0.48
CA SER A 35 5.47 -13.62 0.12
C SER A 35 4.79 -12.82 -0.98
N PHE A 36 3.46 -12.87 -1.03
CA PHE A 36 2.71 -11.80 -1.64
C PHE A 36 3.12 -10.56 -0.86
N SER A 37 3.99 -9.76 -1.45
CA SER A 37 4.11 -8.38 -1.08
C SER A 37 2.73 -7.79 -1.29
N GLU A 38 1.89 -7.78 -0.26
CA GLU A 38 0.68 -6.98 -0.24
C GLU A 38 1.15 -5.58 -0.60
N GLU A 39 0.82 -5.17 -1.81
CA GLU A 39 1.11 -3.81 -2.26
C GLU A 39 0.34 -2.92 -1.30
N ASN A 40 1.06 -2.37 -0.33
CA ASN A 40 0.46 -1.62 0.76
C ASN A 40 -0.34 -0.48 0.13
N VAL A 41 -1.68 -0.55 0.24
CA VAL A 41 -2.61 0.41 -0.36
C VAL A 41 -2.23 1.85 -0.03
N PHE A 42 -1.60 2.06 1.14
CA PHE A 42 -1.13 3.36 1.63
C PHE A 42 0.25 3.76 1.07
N THR A 43 0.80 2.99 0.14
CA THR A 43 2.03 3.33 -0.59
C THR A 43 1.69 3.64 -2.04
N ILE A 44 2.00 4.85 -2.48
CA ILE A 44 1.82 5.27 -3.86
C ILE A 44 3.19 5.33 -4.54
N ASN A 45 3.37 4.41 -5.47
CA ASN A 45 4.60 4.29 -6.24
C ASN A 45 4.55 5.15 -7.52
N ASN A 46 5.72 5.55 -8.02
CA ASN A 46 5.90 6.10 -9.35
C ASN A 46 5.07 7.37 -9.66
N VAL A 47 4.87 8.24 -8.68
CA VAL A 47 4.23 9.55 -8.92
C VAL A 47 5.20 10.42 -9.72
N ILE A 48 4.85 10.71 -10.97
CA ILE A 48 5.68 11.50 -11.88
C ILE A 48 5.16 12.93 -11.90
N VAL A 49 6.06 13.89 -11.70
CA VAL A 49 5.81 15.31 -11.88
C VAL A 49 6.82 15.88 -12.86
N LYS A 50 6.34 16.76 -13.72
CA LYS A 50 7.15 17.46 -14.74
C LYS A 50 6.78 18.93 -14.77
N GLY A 51 7.71 19.76 -15.18
CA GLY A 51 7.44 21.16 -15.45
C GLY A 51 8.65 21.92 -15.96
N LYS A 52 8.41 23.13 -16.43
CA LYS A 52 9.46 24.01 -16.96
C LYS A 52 10.30 24.58 -15.82
N ILE A 53 11.58 24.77 -16.12
CA ILE A 53 12.51 25.50 -15.28
C ILE A 53 12.53 26.92 -15.80
N ASP A 54 11.81 27.80 -15.13
CA ASP A 54 11.73 29.23 -15.42
C ASP A 54 12.16 30.05 -14.19
N LEU A 55 12.06 31.37 -14.28
CA LEU A 55 12.41 32.29 -13.19
C LEU A 55 11.62 32.05 -11.90
N ASN A 56 10.44 31.41 -11.99
CA ASN A 56 9.57 31.06 -10.87
C ASN A 56 9.67 29.57 -10.53
N PHE A 57 10.71 28.89 -10.99
CA PHE A 57 10.91 27.47 -10.68
C PHE A 57 11.12 27.28 -9.17
N SER A 58 10.38 26.36 -8.62
CA SER A 58 10.57 25.89 -7.25
C SER A 58 10.41 24.38 -7.19
N ARG A 59 11.46 23.69 -6.78
CA ARG A 59 11.46 22.26 -6.55
C ARG A 59 10.32 21.83 -5.61
N ASP A 60 10.10 22.59 -4.53
CA ASP A 60 9.05 22.31 -3.56
C ASP A 60 7.66 22.42 -4.16
N LYS A 61 7.43 23.30 -5.11
CA LYS A 61 6.17 23.38 -5.85
C LYS A 61 5.85 22.05 -6.57
N TYR A 62 6.85 21.43 -7.19
CA TYR A 62 6.66 20.14 -7.88
C TYR A 62 6.52 18.97 -6.91
N ILE A 63 7.25 18.98 -5.79
CA ILE A 63 7.04 17.98 -4.72
C ILE A 63 5.64 18.12 -4.14
N ASN A 64 5.16 19.33 -3.90
CA ASN A 64 3.80 19.58 -3.42
C ASN A 64 2.74 19.11 -4.43
N LYS A 65 3.00 19.30 -5.73
CA LYS A 65 2.15 18.78 -6.80
C LYS A 65 2.12 17.23 -6.77
N ALA A 66 3.28 16.60 -6.53
CA ALA A 66 3.32 15.14 -6.36
C ALA A 66 2.48 14.65 -5.18
N PHE A 67 2.49 15.37 -4.05
CA PHE A 67 1.64 15.05 -2.90
C PHE A 67 0.15 15.13 -3.24
N SER A 68 -0.28 16.17 -3.96
CA SER A 68 -1.66 16.30 -4.41
C SER A 68 -2.07 15.18 -5.36
N ASN A 69 -1.24 14.90 -6.37
CA ASN A 69 -1.50 13.82 -7.34
C ASN A 69 -1.55 12.45 -6.64
N SER A 70 -0.62 12.19 -5.71
CA SER A 70 -0.59 10.93 -4.97
C SER A 70 -1.81 10.75 -4.07
N PHE A 71 -2.30 11.84 -3.48
CA PHE A 71 -3.50 11.81 -2.66
C PHE A 71 -4.74 11.46 -3.49
N GLU A 72 -4.85 12.01 -4.69
CA GLU A 72 -5.92 11.67 -5.63
C GLU A 72 -5.87 10.17 -6.00
N ILE A 73 -4.68 9.64 -6.31
CA ILE A 73 -4.49 8.21 -6.59
C ILE A 73 -4.89 7.35 -5.36
N LEU A 74 -4.48 7.75 -4.15
CA LEU A 74 -4.83 7.06 -2.91
C LEU A 74 -6.34 7.03 -2.70
N MET A 75 -7.00 8.17 -2.86
CA MET A 75 -8.46 8.27 -2.68
C MET A 75 -9.21 7.44 -3.72
N ASN A 76 -8.75 7.41 -4.97
CA ASN A 76 -9.30 6.55 -6.03
C ASN A 76 -9.17 5.05 -5.72
N LYS A 77 -8.12 4.65 -4.99
CA LYS A 77 -7.94 3.26 -4.56
C LYS A 77 -8.87 2.87 -3.39
N ILE A 78 -9.22 3.81 -2.52
CA ILE A 78 -9.90 3.54 -1.25
C ILE A 78 -11.39 3.87 -1.32
N LEU A 79 -11.78 4.94 -2.03
CA LEU A 79 -13.14 5.45 -2.07
C LEU A 79 -13.90 4.93 -3.28
N LEU A 80 -15.21 4.73 -3.10
CA LEU A 80 -16.11 4.52 -4.22
C LEU A 80 -16.27 5.82 -5.02
N SER A 81 -16.48 5.71 -6.34
CA SER A 81 -16.57 6.86 -7.25
C SER A 81 -17.57 7.94 -6.81
N ARG A 82 -18.69 7.55 -6.18
CA ARG A 82 -19.71 8.47 -5.64
C ARG A 82 -19.23 9.33 -4.44
N ASP A 83 -18.16 8.91 -3.76
CA ASP A 83 -17.65 9.60 -2.58
C ASP A 83 -16.44 10.49 -2.89
N PHE A 84 -15.96 10.43 -4.14
CA PHE A 84 -14.76 11.13 -4.60
C PHE A 84 -14.94 12.68 -4.59
N THR A 85 -16.14 13.18 -4.93
CA THR A 85 -16.42 14.62 -4.96
C THR A 85 -16.17 15.33 -3.62
N LYS A 86 -16.20 14.58 -2.51
CA LYS A 86 -16.01 15.13 -1.14
C LYS A 86 -14.56 15.41 -0.80
N VAL A 87 -13.63 14.82 -1.54
CA VAL A 87 -12.17 14.90 -1.31
C VAL A 87 -11.51 15.94 -2.21
N ASN A 88 -12.23 16.50 -3.17
CA ASN A 88 -11.68 17.42 -4.17
C ASN A 88 -11.19 18.77 -3.60
N ASN A 89 -11.65 19.17 -2.41
CA ASN A 89 -11.35 20.47 -1.81
C ASN A 89 -10.37 20.39 -0.62
N ILE A 90 -9.60 19.32 -0.50
CA ILE A 90 -8.70 19.14 0.62
C ILE A 90 -7.44 19.99 0.43
N LYS A 91 -7.14 20.80 1.46
CA LYS A 91 -5.97 21.68 1.44
C LYS A 91 -4.68 20.87 1.49
N LEU A 92 -3.67 21.32 0.75
CA LEU A 92 -2.34 20.69 0.73
C LEU A 92 -1.75 20.43 2.13
N LYS A 93 -2.00 21.33 3.09
CA LYS A 93 -1.56 21.16 4.49
C LYS A 93 -2.14 19.89 5.12
N GLN A 94 -3.40 19.57 4.84
CA GLN A 94 -4.05 18.36 5.33
C GLN A 94 -3.47 17.13 4.66
N ILE A 95 -3.26 17.16 3.32
CA ILE A 95 -2.61 16.06 2.59
C ILE A 95 -1.25 15.75 3.19
N LYS A 96 -0.42 16.78 3.42
CA LYS A 96 0.91 16.62 4.03
C LYS A 96 0.85 15.98 5.42
N SER A 97 -0.16 16.28 6.22
CA SER A 97 -0.32 15.69 7.57
C SER A 97 -0.60 14.18 7.55
N LEU A 98 -1.13 13.65 6.42
CA LEU A 98 -1.41 12.22 6.23
C LEU A 98 -0.16 11.45 5.77
N ILE A 99 0.82 12.15 5.17
CA ILE A 99 2.06 11.55 4.69
C ILE A 99 2.96 11.22 5.88
N ASN A 100 3.50 10.01 5.88
CA ASN A 100 4.51 9.58 6.85
C ASN A 100 5.92 9.93 6.37
N SER A 101 6.22 9.57 5.11
CA SER A 101 7.51 9.84 4.47
C SER A 101 7.37 9.80 2.94
N PHE A 102 8.40 10.25 2.22
CA PHE A 102 8.48 10.11 0.78
C PHE A 102 9.93 9.88 0.35
N GLN A 103 10.11 9.28 -0.83
CA GLN A 103 11.40 9.04 -1.45
C GLN A 103 11.38 9.58 -2.88
N ILE A 104 12.39 10.31 -3.27
CA ILE A 104 12.63 10.68 -4.66
C ILE A 104 13.43 9.56 -5.29
N LEU A 105 12.79 8.81 -6.21
CA LEU A 105 13.41 7.68 -6.88
C LEU A 105 14.31 8.12 -8.04
N GLU A 106 13.83 9.12 -8.76
CA GLU A 106 14.54 9.70 -9.90
C GLU A 106 14.30 11.22 -9.91
N GLU A 107 15.32 11.99 -10.18
CA GLU A 107 15.22 13.44 -10.32
C GLU A 107 16.13 13.88 -11.45
N SER A 108 15.63 14.68 -12.37
CA SER A 108 16.39 15.18 -13.49
C SER A 108 16.06 16.61 -13.84
N TYR A 109 17.12 17.34 -14.19
CA TYR A 109 17.10 18.70 -14.70
C TYR A 109 17.73 18.66 -16.09
N ARG A 110 16.90 18.62 -17.14
CA ARG A 110 17.39 18.54 -18.52
C ARG A 110 16.86 19.69 -19.36
N LYS A 111 17.76 20.44 -19.93
CA LYS A 111 17.40 21.67 -20.66
C LYS A 111 16.55 22.57 -19.75
N ASP A 112 15.34 22.92 -20.17
CA ASP A 112 14.42 23.75 -19.40
C ASP A 112 13.30 22.94 -18.74
N GLU A 113 13.49 21.63 -18.56
CA GLU A 113 12.48 20.74 -17.97
C GLU A 113 13.00 20.07 -16.68
N TYR A 114 12.21 20.21 -15.64
CA TYR A 114 12.32 19.44 -14.40
C TYR A 114 11.41 18.22 -14.46
N LYS A 115 11.94 17.06 -14.06
CA LYS A 115 11.18 15.82 -13.91
C LYS A 115 11.59 15.12 -12.63
N ALA A 116 10.61 14.71 -11.84
CA ALA A 116 10.83 13.85 -10.66
C ALA A 116 9.85 12.69 -10.63
N LYS A 117 10.36 11.54 -10.13
CA LYS A 117 9.58 10.32 -9.84
C LYS A 117 9.67 10.04 -8.36
N ILE A 118 8.55 10.04 -7.70
CA ILE A 118 8.46 10.06 -6.24
C ILE A 118 7.61 8.88 -5.78
N LYS A 119 8.05 8.25 -4.68
CA LYS A 119 7.31 7.25 -3.92
C LYS A 119 6.87 7.87 -2.61
N ILE A 120 5.58 7.74 -2.28
CA ILE A 120 4.97 8.40 -1.13
C ILE A 120 4.33 7.35 -0.24
N PHE A 121 4.63 7.44 1.06
CA PHE A 121 4.13 6.55 2.10
C PHE A 121 3.16 7.32 2.98
N TYR A 122 1.91 6.90 2.99
CA TYR A 122 0.87 7.45 3.85
C TYR A 122 0.80 6.69 5.18
N SER A 123 0.43 7.38 6.24
CA SER A 123 0.14 6.74 7.53
C SER A 123 -1.25 6.14 7.50
N ASP A 124 -1.35 4.81 7.57
CA ASP A 124 -2.60 4.05 7.62
C ASP A 124 -3.56 4.60 8.69
N ALA A 125 -3.06 4.75 9.93
CA ALA A 125 -3.87 5.25 11.04
C ALA A 125 -4.42 6.66 10.80
N LYS A 126 -3.59 7.57 10.24
CA LYS A 126 -4.02 8.95 9.95
C LYS A 126 -5.03 9.00 8.82
N VAL A 127 -4.83 8.22 7.74
CA VAL A 127 -5.75 8.16 6.61
C VAL A 127 -7.09 7.57 7.04
N LYS A 128 -7.11 6.47 7.80
CA LYS A 128 -8.33 5.87 8.33
C LYS A 128 -9.10 6.85 9.23
N LYS A 129 -8.40 7.53 10.15
CA LYS A 129 -9.00 8.55 11.00
C LYS A 129 -9.59 9.71 10.18
N PHE A 130 -8.87 10.19 9.19
CA PHE A 130 -9.31 11.25 8.29
C PHE A 130 -10.60 10.86 7.55
N LEU A 131 -10.64 9.68 6.96
CA LEU A 131 -11.82 9.15 6.26
C LEU A 131 -13.01 8.97 7.21
N PHE A 132 -12.77 8.46 8.41
CA PHE A 132 -13.82 8.31 9.43
C PHE A 132 -14.46 9.65 9.80
N ILE A 133 -13.67 10.69 10.04
CA ILE A 133 -14.17 12.04 10.32
C ILE A 133 -14.98 12.60 9.13
N LEU A 134 -14.48 12.40 7.91
CA LEU A 134 -15.14 12.87 6.70
C LEU A 134 -16.52 12.20 6.48
N LEU A 135 -16.63 10.91 6.80
CA LEU A 135 -17.88 10.15 6.74
C LEU A 135 -18.86 10.55 7.86
N LEU A 136 -18.36 10.77 9.08
CA LEU A 136 -19.18 11.22 10.21
C LEU A 136 -19.79 12.60 9.97
N LEU A 137 -19.01 13.56 9.47
CA LEU A 137 -19.51 14.90 9.14
C LEU A 137 -20.64 14.84 8.12
N LYS A 138 -20.57 13.90 7.16
CA LYS A 138 -21.66 13.68 6.21
C LYS A 138 -22.93 13.18 6.89
N PHE A 139 -22.80 12.20 7.79
CA PHE A 139 -23.95 11.62 8.48
C PHE A 139 -24.69 12.67 9.31
N VAL A 140 -23.92 13.49 10.03
CA VAL A 140 -24.45 14.60 10.84
C VAL A 140 -25.16 15.64 9.95
N LEU A 141 -24.57 16.05 8.83
CA LEU A 141 -25.17 17.00 7.90
C LEU A 141 -26.48 16.48 7.30
N ILE A 142 -26.54 15.19 6.92
CA ILE A 142 -27.77 14.58 6.40
C ILE A 142 -28.86 14.53 7.47
N CYS A 143 -28.51 14.17 8.72
CA CYS A 143 -29.45 14.15 9.83
C CYS A 143 -30.03 15.56 10.13
N ILE A 144 -29.15 16.59 10.11
CA ILE A 144 -29.62 17.98 10.33
C ILE A 144 -30.51 18.45 9.20
N PHE A 145 -30.17 18.15 7.95
CA PHE A 145 -30.97 18.55 6.78
C PHE A 145 -32.38 17.90 6.78
N ASN A 146 -32.43 16.61 7.14
CA ASN A 146 -33.70 15.87 7.24
C ASN A 146 -34.54 16.29 8.46
N PHE A 147 -33.94 16.94 9.46
CA PHE A 147 -34.68 17.45 10.63
C PHE A 147 -35.22 18.86 10.42
N LEU A 148 -34.66 19.62 9.47
CA LEU A 148 -35.05 21.00 9.16
C LEU A 148 -35.99 21.11 7.94
N SER A 149 -36.23 20.02 7.22
CA SER A 149 -37.24 19.92 6.12
C SER A 149 -38.52 19.26 6.58
#